data_df9c49319452eca6bdccdee8a3da5bce
#
_entry.id   df9c49319452eca6bdccdee8a3da5bce
#
_cell.length_a   1.000
_cell.length_b   1.000
_cell.length_c   1.000
_cell.angle_alpha   90.00
_cell.angle_beta   90.00
_cell.angle_gamma   90.00
#
_symmetry.space_group_name_H-M   'P 1'
#
loop_
_entity.id
_entity.type
_entity.pdbx_description
1 polymer ?
#
loop_
_entity_poly.entity_id
_entity_poly.type
_entity_poly.pdbx_seq_one_letter_code
_entity_poly.pdbx_strand_id
1 'polypeptide(L)'
;DGPFGKAKDINDLKGAVATSQLNTIWYDLIGQIPEAKIQPAIDNVPGMIVALTSGKVEVLVLDRPTAMAAAFANPGLVMLDFKDAKGFEASKEDVEIGIAVKKGNEELVKQMNSVLDKMTDADRDKIMEEAIKSQPLAN
;
A
#
# COMPACT_ATOMS: atom_id res chain seq x y z
N ASP A 1 -17.31 6.93 4.48
CA ASP A 1 -17.77 6.02 3.41
C ASP A 1 -17.80 6.78 2.07
N GLY A 2 -16.67 6.80 1.36
CA GLY A 2 -16.57 7.36 0.01
C GLY A 2 -17.27 6.46 -1.03
N PRO A 3 -17.42 6.93 -2.28
CA PRO A 3 -18.16 6.21 -3.33
C PRO A 3 -17.60 4.82 -3.64
N PHE A 4 -16.31 4.59 -3.38
CA PHE A 4 -15.61 3.34 -3.69
C PHE A 4 -15.36 2.43 -2.48
N GLY A 5 -15.80 2.78 -1.27
CA GLY A 5 -15.50 2.03 -0.04
C GLY A 5 -16.00 0.58 0.00
N LYS A 6 -16.77 0.13 -0.99
CA LYS A 6 -17.27 -1.24 -1.14
C LYS A 6 -16.77 -1.94 -2.40
N ALA A 7 -15.81 -1.36 -3.11
CA ALA A 7 -15.22 -1.95 -4.31
C ALA A 7 -14.62 -3.34 -4.01
N LYS A 8 -14.79 -4.28 -4.91
CA LYS A 8 -14.34 -5.66 -4.79
C LYS A 8 -13.24 -6.03 -5.77
N ASP A 9 -13.06 -5.22 -6.80
CA ASP A 9 -11.98 -5.32 -7.75
C ASP A 9 -11.63 -3.93 -8.33
N ILE A 10 -10.57 -3.88 -9.12
CA ILE A 10 -10.06 -2.64 -9.72
C ILE A 10 -11.08 -1.97 -10.67
N ASN A 11 -11.96 -2.74 -11.31
CA ASN A 11 -12.95 -2.22 -12.25
C ASN A 11 -14.05 -1.45 -11.50
N ASP A 12 -14.32 -1.80 -10.27
CA ASP A 12 -15.28 -1.07 -9.43
C ASP A 12 -14.80 0.35 -9.10
N LEU A 13 -13.51 0.66 -9.35
CA LEU A 13 -12.92 1.99 -9.18
C LEU A 13 -13.04 2.86 -10.44
N LYS A 14 -13.76 2.41 -11.47
CA LYS A 14 -13.90 3.13 -12.74
C LYS A 14 -14.24 4.61 -12.53
N GLY A 15 -13.45 5.49 -13.18
CA GLY A 15 -13.66 6.92 -13.16
C GLY A 15 -13.22 7.63 -11.88
N ALA A 16 -12.61 6.91 -10.93
CA ALA A 16 -12.14 7.47 -9.66
C ALA A 16 -11.13 8.60 -9.86
N VAL A 17 -11.20 9.62 -9.02
CA VAL A 17 -10.17 10.65 -8.88
C VAL A 17 -9.09 10.10 -7.95
N ALA A 18 -7.92 9.78 -8.51
CA ALA A 18 -6.89 9.03 -7.80
C ALA A 18 -5.53 9.71 -7.81
N THR A 19 -4.74 9.48 -6.77
CA THR A 19 -3.33 9.87 -6.69
C THR A 19 -2.52 8.83 -5.89
N SER A 20 -1.22 9.04 -5.83
CA SER A 20 -0.28 8.27 -5.02
C SER A 20 0.96 9.09 -4.69
N GLN A 21 1.91 8.47 -4.03
CA GLN A 21 3.18 9.10 -3.66
C GLN A 21 4.08 9.30 -4.87
N LEU A 22 4.73 10.46 -4.91
CA LEU A 22 5.72 10.81 -5.94
C LEU A 22 6.89 9.81 -5.94
N ASN A 23 7.36 9.48 -7.15
CA ASN A 23 8.48 8.56 -7.38
C ASN A 23 8.26 7.14 -6.85
N THR A 24 7.02 6.66 -6.89
CA THR A 24 6.68 5.27 -6.56
C THR A 24 5.99 4.59 -7.72
N ILE A 25 6.14 3.27 -7.82
CA ILE A 25 5.41 2.46 -8.80
C ILE A 25 3.89 2.56 -8.61
N TRP A 26 3.45 2.83 -7.38
CA TRP A 26 2.03 2.95 -7.04
C TRP A 26 1.33 4.05 -7.83
N TYR A 27 2.07 5.11 -8.17
CA TYR A 27 1.53 6.18 -9.01
C TYR A 27 1.29 5.70 -10.45
N ASP A 28 2.23 4.93 -11.01
CA ASP A 28 2.12 4.38 -12.36
C ASP A 28 0.97 3.35 -12.45
N LEU A 29 0.76 2.58 -11.40
CA LEU A 29 -0.32 1.59 -11.33
C LEU A 29 -1.73 2.20 -11.39
N ILE A 30 -1.90 3.49 -11.06
CA ILE A 30 -3.21 4.15 -11.17
C ILE A 30 -3.78 4.06 -12.58
N GLY A 31 -2.90 4.04 -13.61
CA GLY A 31 -3.30 3.89 -15.01
C GLY A 31 -4.06 2.59 -15.33
N GLN A 32 -4.03 1.60 -14.45
CA GLN A 32 -4.80 0.37 -14.58
C GLN A 32 -6.26 0.51 -14.14
N ILE A 33 -6.61 1.56 -13.39
CA ILE A 33 -7.99 1.85 -13.02
C ILE A 33 -8.73 2.38 -14.27
N PRO A 34 -9.83 1.73 -14.70
CA PRO A 34 -10.56 2.17 -15.89
C PRO A 34 -11.01 3.64 -15.77
N GLU A 35 -10.69 4.44 -16.77
CA GLU A 35 -11.10 5.86 -16.84
C GLU A 35 -10.70 6.72 -15.63
N ALA A 36 -9.64 6.33 -14.89
CA ALA A 36 -9.18 7.09 -13.73
C ALA A 36 -8.85 8.55 -14.08
N LYS A 37 -9.22 9.47 -13.20
CA LYS A 37 -8.83 10.87 -13.25
C LYS A 37 -7.61 11.08 -12.37
N ILE A 38 -6.43 10.84 -12.96
CA ILE A 38 -5.16 10.87 -12.24
C ILE A 38 -4.81 12.29 -11.82
N GLN A 39 -4.66 12.53 -10.53
CA GLN A 39 -4.19 13.80 -9.96
C GLN A 39 -2.67 13.81 -9.82
N PRO A 40 -2.01 14.97 -9.75
CA PRO A 40 -0.59 15.06 -9.50
C PRO A 40 -0.16 14.27 -8.27
N ALA A 41 0.98 13.59 -8.36
CA ALA A 41 1.55 12.85 -7.25
C ALA A 41 1.88 13.77 -6.05
N ILE A 42 1.82 13.23 -4.85
CA ILE A 42 2.03 13.96 -3.59
C ILE A 42 3.30 13.42 -2.91
N ASP A 43 4.10 14.32 -2.33
CA ASP A 43 5.41 13.97 -1.80
C ASP A 43 5.39 13.04 -0.58
N ASN A 44 4.31 13.07 0.23
CA ASN A 44 4.28 12.36 1.50
C ASN A 44 2.89 11.85 1.88
N VAL A 45 2.87 10.83 2.74
CA VAL A 45 1.64 10.18 3.20
C VAL A 45 0.68 11.15 3.90
N PRO A 46 1.10 12.02 4.84
CA PRO A 46 0.17 12.97 5.46
C PRO A 46 -0.56 13.86 4.45
N GLY A 47 0.15 14.38 3.45
CA GLY A 47 -0.45 15.18 2.38
C GLY A 47 -1.48 14.40 1.57
N MET A 48 -1.22 13.13 1.29
CA MET A 48 -2.16 12.23 0.61
C MET A 48 -3.43 12.01 1.46
N ILE A 49 -3.28 11.78 2.77
CA ILE A 49 -4.42 11.62 3.68
C ILE A 49 -5.28 12.90 3.71
N VAL A 50 -4.65 14.07 3.75
CA VAL A 50 -5.39 15.36 3.67
C VAL A 50 -6.13 15.48 2.34
N ALA A 51 -5.52 15.12 1.21
CA ALA A 51 -6.18 15.15 -0.09
C ALA A 51 -7.41 14.22 -0.16
N LEU A 52 -7.31 13.02 0.44
CA LEU A 52 -8.41 12.06 0.50
C LEU A 52 -9.53 12.52 1.44
N THR A 53 -9.20 12.95 2.65
CA THR A 53 -10.18 13.37 3.66
C THR A 53 -10.89 14.68 3.31
N SER A 54 -10.23 15.56 2.54
CA SER A 54 -10.85 16.79 2.01
C SER A 54 -11.70 16.57 0.75
N GLY A 55 -11.72 15.34 0.20
CA GLY A 55 -12.44 15.02 -1.03
C GLY A 55 -11.78 15.54 -2.31
N LYS A 56 -10.51 15.98 -2.24
CA LYS A 56 -9.74 16.38 -3.43
C LYS A 56 -9.42 15.18 -4.32
N VAL A 57 -9.23 14.02 -3.70
CA VAL A 57 -9.15 12.71 -4.35
C VAL A 57 -10.08 11.73 -3.67
N GLU A 58 -10.44 10.66 -4.36
CA GLU A 58 -11.37 9.64 -3.87
C GLU A 58 -10.66 8.32 -3.56
N VAL A 59 -9.49 8.11 -4.18
CA VAL A 59 -8.68 6.90 -4.03
C VAL A 59 -7.20 7.26 -3.91
N LEU A 60 -6.52 6.59 -2.98
CA LEU A 60 -5.06 6.56 -2.89
C LEU A 60 -4.58 5.15 -3.23
N VAL A 61 -3.59 5.04 -4.10
CA VAL A 61 -2.92 3.77 -4.38
C VAL A 61 -1.61 3.74 -3.59
N LEU A 62 -1.47 2.75 -2.71
CA LEU A 62 -0.38 2.65 -1.74
C LEU A 62 0.06 1.19 -1.60
N ASP A 63 1.26 0.98 -1.07
CA ASP A 63 1.62 -0.34 -0.56
C ASP A 63 0.70 -0.74 0.61
N ARG A 64 0.52 -2.04 0.77
CA ARG A 64 -0.40 -2.59 1.77
C ARG A 64 -0.08 -2.15 3.20
N PRO A 65 1.18 -2.19 3.68
CA PRO A 65 1.54 -1.69 5.00
C PRO A 65 1.15 -0.23 5.25
N THR A 66 1.43 0.65 4.30
CA THR A 66 1.09 2.07 4.39
C THR A 66 -0.43 2.29 4.40
N ALA A 67 -1.17 1.56 3.56
CA ALA A 67 -2.63 1.61 3.54
C ALA A 67 -3.25 1.12 4.86
N MET A 68 -2.71 0.04 5.45
CA MET A 68 -3.14 -0.45 6.78
C MET A 68 -2.93 0.60 7.87
N ALA A 69 -1.74 1.20 7.92
CA ALA A 69 -1.43 2.24 8.89
C ALA A 69 -2.32 3.48 8.72
N ALA A 70 -2.56 3.90 7.49
CA ALA A 70 -3.45 5.02 7.17
C ALA A 70 -4.89 4.76 7.62
N ALA A 71 -5.45 3.59 7.33
CA ALA A 71 -6.80 3.22 7.72
C ALA A 71 -6.93 3.07 9.26
N PHE A 72 -5.90 2.54 9.93
CA PHE A 72 -5.88 2.42 11.38
C PHE A 72 -5.91 3.79 12.08
N ALA A 73 -5.09 4.72 11.59
CA ALA A 73 -4.99 6.07 12.16
C ALA A 73 -6.18 6.98 11.82
N ASN A 74 -6.96 6.66 10.79
CA ASN A 74 -8.05 7.49 10.29
C ASN A 74 -9.34 6.66 10.15
N PRO A 75 -10.20 6.59 11.20
CA PRO A 75 -11.39 5.71 11.22
C PRO A 75 -12.40 5.94 10.08
N GLY A 76 -12.32 7.06 9.38
CA GLY A 76 -13.15 7.35 8.20
C GLY A 76 -12.62 6.76 6.88
N LEU A 77 -11.43 6.16 6.89
CA LEU A 77 -10.82 5.54 5.70
C LEU A 77 -11.05 4.03 5.68
N VAL A 78 -11.20 3.49 4.48
CA VAL A 78 -11.33 2.06 4.23
C VAL A 78 -10.16 1.61 3.37
N MET A 79 -9.45 0.58 3.81
CA MET A 79 -8.47 -0.11 2.96
C MET A 79 -9.19 -1.14 2.09
N LEU A 80 -9.00 -1.04 0.79
CA LEU A 80 -9.44 -2.03 -0.18
C LEU A 80 -8.28 -2.98 -0.47
N ASP A 81 -8.41 -4.23 -0.08
CA ASP A 81 -7.40 -5.28 -0.29
C ASP A 81 -7.94 -6.27 -1.31
N PHE A 82 -7.67 -6.02 -2.58
CA PHE A 82 -8.12 -6.88 -3.67
C PHE A 82 -7.27 -8.15 -3.73
N LYS A 83 -7.94 -9.29 -3.61
CA LYS A 83 -7.33 -10.63 -3.66
C LYS A 83 -7.66 -11.31 -5.00
N ASP A 84 -7.04 -12.46 -5.23
CA ASP A 84 -7.37 -13.35 -6.35
C ASP A 84 -7.25 -12.67 -7.73
N ALA A 85 -6.16 -11.96 -7.99
CA ALA A 85 -5.89 -11.25 -9.25
C ALA A 85 -6.97 -10.20 -9.65
N LYS A 86 -7.65 -9.63 -8.66
CA LYS A 86 -8.64 -8.56 -8.84
C LYS A 86 -8.08 -7.16 -8.61
N GLY A 87 -6.81 -7.06 -8.23
CA GLY A 87 -6.11 -5.81 -7.95
C GLY A 87 -5.24 -5.36 -9.11
N PHE A 88 -4.21 -4.60 -8.76
CA PHE A 88 -3.21 -4.11 -9.70
C PHE A 88 -2.27 -5.23 -10.15
N GLU A 89 -1.93 -5.23 -11.43
CA GLU A 89 -0.87 -6.08 -11.98
C GLU A 89 0.48 -5.37 -11.80
N ALA A 90 1.39 -6.00 -11.06
CA ALA A 90 2.76 -5.53 -10.89
C ALA A 90 3.72 -6.72 -11.01
N SER A 91 4.94 -6.49 -11.51
CA SER A 91 5.94 -7.55 -11.55
C SER A 91 6.40 -7.91 -10.12
N LYS A 92 6.89 -9.11 -9.92
CA LYS A 92 7.49 -9.51 -8.63
C LYS A 92 8.65 -8.59 -8.25
N GLU A 93 9.46 -8.20 -9.22
CA GLU A 93 10.62 -7.31 -9.02
C GLU A 93 10.20 -5.94 -8.49
N ASP A 94 9.03 -5.44 -8.89
CA ASP A 94 8.51 -4.15 -8.47
C ASP A 94 7.94 -4.15 -7.06
N VAL A 95 7.49 -5.30 -6.57
CA VAL A 95 6.80 -5.40 -5.26
C VAL A 95 7.59 -6.16 -4.19
N GLU A 96 8.64 -6.90 -4.58
CA GLU A 96 9.50 -7.60 -3.63
C GLU A 96 10.47 -6.64 -2.94
N ILE A 97 10.49 -6.68 -1.60
CA ILE A 97 11.42 -5.89 -0.79
C ILE A 97 12.60 -6.77 -0.39
N GLY A 98 13.80 -6.35 -0.78
CA GLY A 98 15.03 -7.02 -0.43
C GLY A 98 15.73 -6.42 0.80
N ILE A 99 16.41 -7.25 1.58
CA ILE A 99 17.29 -6.80 2.66
C ILE A 99 18.73 -6.79 2.13
N ALA A 100 19.33 -5.60 2.06
CA ALA A 100 20.71 -5.48 1.63
C ALA A 100 21.69 -5.71 2.78
N VAL A 101 22.72 -6.52 2.54
CA VAL A 101 23.82 -6.75 3.47
C VAL A 101 25.16 -6.42 2.80
N LYS A 102 26.20 -6.17 3.62
CA LYS A 102 27.56 -5.97 3.08
C LYS A 102 28.01 -7.20 2.30
N LYS A 103 28.59 -6.97 1.11
CA LYS A 103 29.15 -8.03 0.27
C LYS A 103 30.16 -8.88 1.04
N GLY A 104 30.13 -10.19 0.87
CA GLY A 104 30.95 -11.15 1.60
C GLY A 104 30.30 -11.74 2.85
N ASN A 105 29.05 -11.39 3.15
CA ASN A 105 28.29 -11.92 4.30
C ASN A 105 27.26 -12.98 3.86
N GLU A 106 27.67 -13.91 2.99
CA GLU A 106 26.79 -14.94 2.43
C GLU A 106 26.13 -15.81 3.51
N GLU A 107 26.86 -16.10 4.60
CA GLU A 107 26.30 -16.88 5.71
C GLU A 107 25.15 -16.13 6.41
N LEU A 108 25.29 -14.83 6.61
CA LEU A 108 24.21 -14.00 7.16
C LEU A 108 22.99 -13.98 6.25
N VAL A 109 23.19 -13.83 4.93
CA VAL A 109 22.09 -13.90 3.93
C VAL A 109 21.34 -15.22 4.03
N LYS A 110 22.09 -16.33 4.11
CA LYS A 110 21.51 -17.68 4.23
C LYS A 110 20.69 -17.84 5.51
N GLN A 111 21.21 -17.36 6.63
CA GLN A 111 20.49 -17.38 7.92
C GLN A 111 19.22 -16.54 7.87
N MET A 112 19.28 -15.31 7.33
CA MET A 112 18.12 -14.44 7.17
C MET A 112 17.05 -15.07 6.28
N ASN A 113 17.43 -15.57 5.11
CA ASN A 113 16.50 -16.23 4.21
C ASN A 113 15.86 -17.46 4.86
N SER A 114 16.59 -18.24 5.62
CA SER A 114 16.05 -19.41 6.33
C SER A 114 14.95 -19.07 7.35
N VAL A 115 14.92 -17.84 7.85
CA VAL A 115 13.87 -17.32 8.73
C VAL A 115 12.72 -16.79 7.89
N LEU A 116 13.02 -15.96 6.87
CA LEU A 116 12.00 -15.36 6.01
C LEU A 116 11.15 -16.37 5.26
N ASP A 117 11.78 -17.46 4.78
CA ASP A 117 11.11 -18.54 4.06
C ASP A 117 10.09 -19.32 4.92
N LYS A 118 10.21 -19.23 6.25
CA LYS A 118 9.28 -19.86 7.19
C LYS A 118 8.11 -18.96 7.59
N MET A 119 8.21 -17.66 7.28
CA MET A 119 7.16 -16.70 7.61
C MET A 119 6.02 -16.80 6.61
N THR A 120 4.84 -17.11 7.10
CA THR A 120 3.60 -17.07 6.31
C THR A 120 3.09 -15.64 6.14
N ASP A 121 2.16 -15.42 5.21
CA ASP A 121 1.49 -14.13 5.06
C ASP A 121 0.75 -13.73 6.35
N ALA A 122 0.15 -14.70 7.04
CA ALA A 122 -0.51 -14.46 8.33
C ALA A 122 0.47 -14.01 9.42
N ASP A 123 1.72 -14.53 9.45
CA ASP A 123 2.75 -14.07 10.38
C ASP A 123 3.15 -12.63 10.08
N ARG A 124 3.30 -12.29 8.80
CA ARG A 124 3.62 -10.92 8.35
C ARG A 124 2.51 -9.94 8.70
N ASP A 125 1.26 -10.31 8.47
CA ASP A 125 0.09 -9.50 8.81
C ASP A 125 0.03 -9.23 10.32
N LYS A 126 0.24 -10.25 11.13
CA LYS A 126 0.26 -10.13 12.60
C LYS A 126 1.37 -9.18 13.08
N ILE A 127 2.59 -9.34 12.56
CA ILE A 127 3.72 -8.45 12.90
C ILE A 127 3.38 -7.00 12.52
N MET A 128 2.79 -6.79 11.35
CA MET A 128 2.40 -5.45 10.89
C MET A 128 1.32 -4.84 11.78
N GLU A 129 0.28 -5.60 12.13
CA GLU A 129 -0.77 -5.13 13.05
C GLU A 129 -0.21 -4.75 14.42
N GLU A 130 0.70 -5.55 14.98
CA GLU A 130 1.35 -5.26 16.25
C GLU A 130 2.21 -4.00 16.16
N ALA A 131 2.96 -3.85 15.06
CA ALA A 131 3.78 -2.65 14.82
C ALA A 131 2.91 -1.39 14.72
N ILE A 132 1.82 -1.42 13.98
CA ILE A 132 0.89 -0.30 13.85
C ILE A 132 0.28 0.10 15.21
N LYS A 133 -0.15 -0.89 16.00
CA LYS A 133 -0.72 -0.65 17.34
C LYS A 133 0.30 -0.05 18.33
N SER A 134 1.57 -0.35 18.12
CA SER A 134 2.67 0.14 18.99
C SER A 134 3.22 1.51 18.57
N GLN A 135 2.85 2.03 17.40
CA GLN A 135 3.26 3.36 16.96
C GLN A 135 2.63 4.43 17.86
N PRO A 136 3.41 5.41 18.36
CA PRO A 136 2.82 6.57 18.99
C PRO A 136 1.89 7.26 18.00
N LEU A 137 0.66 7.52 18.40
CA LEU A 137 -0.23 8.36 17.61
C LEU A 137 0.49 9.69 17.42
N ALA A 138 0.79 10.06 16.19
CA ALA A 138 1.32 11.38 15.88
C ALA A 138 0.25 12.40 16.25
N ASN A 139 0.51 13.12 17.36
CA ASN A 139 -0.30 14.26 17.79
C ASN A 139 -0.07 15.46 16.87
#